data_ebccd23ef3e0feb286611f8867cf99e9
#
_entry.id   ebccd23ef3e0feb286611f8867cf99e9
#
_cell.length_a   1.000
_cell.length_b   1.000
_cell.length_c   1.000
_cell.angle_alpha   90.00
_cell.angle_beta   90.00
_cell.angle_gamma   90.00
#
_symmetry.space_group_name_H-M   'P 1'
#
loop_
_entity.id
_entity.type
_entity.pdbx_description
1 polymer ?
#
loop_
_entity_poly.entity_id
_entity_poly.type
_entity_poly.pdbx_seq_one_letter_code
_entity_poly.pdbx_strand_id
1 'polypeptide(L)'
;MSVPNPKASAPGSSRRRLAADVLAALRAGKTLEIRAGSRSHRFIGIWVVVVDGRVFVRSWSRKPRSWWRTFLADPHGAIQIAGRTMPVRAVRTRSERLKRAVDRAYLEKYGKGASRRYALDLNQPACRATTTELVAS
;
A
#
# COMPACT_ATOMS: atom_id res chain seq x y z
N MET A 1 10.29 30.66 -9.89
CA MET A 1 10.32 30.05 -9.72
C MET A 1 9.89 29.56 -9.41
N SER A 2 9.97 29.45 -9.27
CA SER A 2 9.77 28.73 -8.73
C SER A 2 9.23 28.24 -8.44
N VAL A 3 9.12 28.29 -8.34
CA VAL A 3 8.78 27.58 -7.90
C VAL A 3 8.14 27.14 -7.62
N PRO A 4 8.18 26.99 -7.45
CA PRO A 4 7.65 26.29 -6.99
C PRO A 4 7.09 25.83 -6.50
N ASN A 5 7.17 25.81 -6.37
CA ASN A 5 6.86 25.22 -5.74
C ASN A 5 6.24 24.91 -5.28
N PRO A 6 6.30 24.98 -5.19
CA PRO A 6 5.86 24.52 -4.69
C PRO A 6 5.23 24.20 -4.24
N LYS A 7 5.32 24.27 -4.08
CA LYS A 7 5.03 23.74 -3.68
C LYS A 7 4.34 23.34 -3.30
N ALA A 8 4.41 23.41 -3.74
CA ALA A 8 3.85 23.04 -3.47
C ALA A 8 3.30 22.64 -2.84
N SER A 9 3.49 23.04 -2.68
CA SER A 9 3.17 22.51 -1.63
C SER A 9 1.90 22.08 -1.05
N ALA A 10 0.90 21.90 -1.56
CA ALA A 10 -0.22 21.23 -0.93
C ALA A 10 0.23 19.88 -0.37
N PRO A 11 -0.10 19.55 0.88
CA PRO A 11 0.44 18.34 1.50
C PRO A 11 0.21 17.07 0.71
N GLY A 12 -0.98 16.90 0.13
CA GLY A 12 -1.27 15.73 -0.69
C GLY A 12 -0.46 15.66 -1.95
N SER A 13 -0.10 16.81 -2.53
CA SER A 13 0.64 16.83 -3.79
C SER A 13 2.13 16.54 -3.61
N SER A 14 2.64 16.56 -2.37
CA SER A 14 4.03 16.20 -2.11
C SER A 14 4.28 14.70 -2.18
N ARG A 15 3.21 13.90 -2.15
CA ARG A 15 3.34 12.46 -2.24
C ARG A 15 3.54 12.04 -3.68
N ARG A 16 4.59 11.28 -3.91
CA ARG A 16 4.94 10.85 -5.26
C ARG A 16 4.28 9.50 -5.55
N ARG A 17 3.52 9.48 -6.63
CA ARG A 17 2.87 8.27 -7.09
C ARG A 17 3.89 7.36 -7.77
N LEU A 18 3.62 6.07 -7.72
CA LEU A 18 4.42 5.10 -8.48
C LEU A 18 4.16 5.28 -9.97
N ALA A 19 5.12 4.86 -10.79
CA ALA A 19 5.04 5.02 -12.23
C ALA A 19 3.84 4.26 -12.82
N ALA A 20 3.33 4.73 -13.95
CA ALA A 20 2.12 4.17 -14.57
C ALA A 20 2.26 2.69 -14.91
N ASP A 21 3.42 2.24 -15.38
CA ASP A 21 3.64 0.82 -15.69
C ASP A 21 3.68 -0.04 -14.44
N VAL A 22 4.18 0.50 -13.33
CA VAL A 22 4.15 -0.19 -12.04
C VAL A 22 2.72 -0.31 -11.54
N LEU A 23 1.92 0.76 -11.64
CA LEU A 23 0.51 0.73 -11.26
C LEU A 23 -0.26 -0.30 -12.07
N ALA A 24 0.00 -0.40 -13.37
CA ALA A 24 -0.64 -1.40 -14.23
C ALA A 24 -0.30 -2.81 -13.77
N ALA A 25 0.97 -3.06 -13.44
CA ALA A 25 1.41 -4.38 -12.95
C ALA A 25 0.74 -4.71 -11.61
N LEU A 26 0.59 -3.72 -10.72
CA LEU A 26 -0.05 -3.94 -9.42
C LEU A 26 -1.54 -4.21 -9.57
N ARG A 27 -2.22 -3.55 -10.52
CA ARG A 27 -3.62 -3.84 -10.81
C ARG A 27 -3.82 -5.27 -11.34
N ALA A 28 -2.94 -5.71 -12.21
CA ALA A 28 -3.04 -7.03 -12.84
C ALA A 28 -2.59 -8.16 -11.92
N GLY A 29 -1.60 -7.91 -11.06
CA GLY A 29 -1.02 -8.93 -10.21
C GLY A 29 -1.86 -9.21 -8.97
N LYS A 30 -1.90 -10.48 -8.56
CA LYS A 30 -2.63 -10.87 -7.35
C LYS A 30 -1.90 -10.42 -6.09
N THR A 31 -0.57 -10.44 -6.10
CA THR A 31 0.25 -10.08 -4.95
C THR A 31 1.38 -9.15 -5.37
N LEU A 32 1.87 -8.38 -4.41
CA LEU A 32 3.17 -7.75 -4.53
C LEU A 32 4.08 -8.32 -3.45
N GLU A 33 5.39 -8.24 -3.66
CA GLU A 33 6.36 -8.61 -2.64
C GLU A 33 6.78 -7.34 -1.91
N ILE A 34 6.74 -7.35 -0.57
CA ILE A 34 7.05 -6.18 0.23
C ILE A 34 8.13 -6.50 1.27
N ARG A 35 9.01 -5.53 1.49
CA ARG A 35 9.99 -5.56 2.57
C ARG A 35 9.92 -4.23 3.30
N ALA A 36 9.50 -4.26 4.56
CA ALA A 36 9.34 -3.06 5.37
C ALA A 36 10.62 -2.75 6.13
N GLY A 37 10.90 -1.46 6.32
CA GLY A 37 12.04 -0.99 7.07
C GLY A 37 13.32 -0.89 6.25
N SER A 38 14.35 -0.34 6.86
CA SER A 38 15.64 -0.13 6.20
C SER A 38 16.57 -1.34 6.32
N ARG A 39 16.23 -2.30 7.16
CA ARG A 39 17.03 -3.50 7.35
C ARG A 39 16.78 -4.52 6.26
N SER A 40 17.77 -5.37 6.02
CA SER A 40 17.65 -6.46 5.07
C SER A 40 16.77 -7.57 5.64
N HIS A 41 15.48 -7.47 5.40
CA HIS A 41 14.54 -8.55 5.62
C HIS A 41 14.23 -9.20 4.29
N ARG A 42 13.67 -10.39 4.33
CA ARG A 42 13.20 -10.99 3.08
C ARG A 42 11.86 -10.36 2.68
N PHE A 43 11.58 -10.41 1.39
CA PHE A 43 10.30 -9.97 0.85
C PHE A 43 9.21 -10.99 1.18
N ILE A 44 8.01 -10.50 1.42
CA ILE A 44 6.82 -11.35 1.62
C ILE A 44 5.72 -10.91 0.67
N GLY A 45 4.93 -11.87 0.21
CA GLY A 45 3.81 -11.61 -0.71
C GLY A 45 2.59 -11.14 0.06
N ILE A 46 1.99 -10.04 -0.39
CA ILE A 46 0.75 -9.52 0.19
C ILE A 46 -0.20 -9.09 -0.91
N TRP A 47 -1.47 -8.98 -0.57
CA TRP A 47 -2.48 -8.44 -1.48
C TRP A 47 -2.35 -6.93 -1.58
N VAL A 48 -2.73 -6.40 -2.74
CA VAL A 48 -2.57 -4.98 -3.04
C VAL A 48 -3.76 -4.49 -3.88
N VAL A 49 -4.19 -3.25 -3.63
CA VAL A 49 -5.19 -2.59 -4.46
C VAL A 49 -4.68 -1.22 -4.90
N VAL A 50 -5.19 -0.77 -6.03
CA VAL A 50 -4.90 0.55 -6.57
C VAL A 50 -6.21 1.31 -6.63
N VAL A 51 -6.24 2.49 -6.02
CA VAL A 51 -7.41 3.38 -5.97
C VAL A 51 -6.96 4.77 -6.39
N ASP A 52 -7.55 5.29 -7.47
CA ASP A 52 -7.21 6.62 -8.00
C ASP A 52 -5.71 6.79 -8.26
N GLY A 53 -5.07 5.75 -8.78
CA GLY A 53 -3.63 5.79 -9.07
C GLY A 53 -2.75 5.73 -7.83
N ARG A 54 -3.31 5.39 -6.69
CA ARG A 54 -2.61 5.30 -5.42
C ARG A 54 -2.65 3.85 -4.92
N VAL A 55 -1.57 3.41 -4.30
CA VAL A 55 -1.38 2.01 -3.92
C VAL A 55 -1.65 1.84 -2.43
N PHE A 56 -2.50 0.88 -2.09
CA PHE A 56 -2.87 0.61 -0.70
C PHE A 56 -2.70 -0.86 -0.37
N VAL A 57 -2.26 -1.11 0.85
CA VAL A 57 -2.10 -2.45 1.41
C VAL A 57 -2.68 -2.48 2.83
N ARG A 58 -3.06 -3.69 3.28
CA ARG A 58 -3.55 -3.92 4.64
C ARG A 58 -2.92 -5.17 5.21
N SER A 59 -2.76 -5.21 6.52
CA SER A 59 -2.16 -6.34 7.21
C SER A 59 -3.22 -7.11 8.00
N TRP A 60 -3.21 -8.44 7.88
CA TRP A 60 -3.97 -9.29 8.80
C TRP A 60 -3.34 -9.30 10.18
N SER A 61 -2.01 -9.20 10.25
CA SER A 61 -1.29 -9.29 11.50
C SER A 61 -0.92 -7.91 12.04
N ARG A 62 -1.11 -7.73 13.34
CA ARG A 62 -0.65 -6.53 14.05
C ARG A 62 0.41 -6.88 15.09
N LYS A 63 0.99 -8.07 14.97
CA LYS A 63 2.04 -8.55 15.87
C LYS A 63 3.31 -7.71 15.68
N PRO A 64 4.19 -7.66 16.69
CA PRO A 64 5.39 -6.81 16.64
C PRO A 64 6.27 -7.02 15.41
N ARG A 65 6.32 -8.25 14.87
CA ARG A 65 7.15 -8.57 13.71
C ARG A 65 6.44 -8.41 12.37
N SER A 66 5.18 -7.95 12.36
CA SER A 66 4.47 -7.74 11.11
C SER A 66 5.09 -6.59 10.33
N TRP A 67 4.97 -6.65 8.99
CA TRP A 67 5.47 -5.58 8.14
C TRP A 67 4.83 -4.23 8.49
N TRP A 68 3.57 -4.26 8.92
CA TRP A 68 2.85 -3.05 9.29
C TRP A 68 3.48 -2.37 10.51
N ARG A 69 3.80 -3.17 11.54
CA ARG A 69 4.48 -2.62 12.73
C ARG A 69 5.86 -2.09 12.40
N THR A 70 6.57 -2.77 11.52
CA THR A 70 7.88 -2.33 11.07
C THR A 70 7.78 -0.96 10.39
N PHE A 71 6.77 -0.78 9.51
CA PHE A 71 6.57 0.52 8.87
C PHE A 71 6.19 1.63 9.84
N LEU A 72 5.50 1.32 10.94
CA LEU A 72 5.20 2.33 11.95
C LEU A 72 6.48 2.87 12.59
N ALA A 73 7.48 2.04 12.76
CA ALA A 73 8.77 2.43 13.33
C ALA A 73 9.71 3.03 12.27
N ASP A 74 9.66 2.53 11.03
CA ASP A 74 10.52 2.96 9.93
C ASP A 74 9.72 2.92 8.64
N PRO A 75 9.31 4.08 8.10
CA PRO A 75 8.42 4.12 6.94
C PRO A 75 9.10 3.77 5.61
N HIS A 76 10.39 3.55 5.60
CA HIS A 76 11.12 3.20 4.38
C HIS A 76 11.05 1.70 4.13
N GLY A 77 10.96 1.31 2.87
CA GLY A 77 10.95 -0.09 2.49
C GLY A 77 11.10 -0.25 0.99
N ALA A 78 10.81 -1.44 0.50
CA ALA A 78 10.90 -1.73 -0.92
C ALA A 78 9.79 -2.68 -1.33
N ILE A 79 9.42 -2.61 -2.62
CA ILE A 79 8.50 -3.58 -3.23
C ILE A 79 9.15 -4.22 -4.44
N GLN A 80 8.69 -5.44 -4.73
CA GLN A 80 9.05 -6.12 -5.98
C GLN A 80 7.75 -6.45 -6.71
N ILE A 81 7.72 -6.09 -8.00
CA ILE A 81 6.61 -6.41 -8.89
C ILE A 81 7.14 -6.46 -10.32
N ALA A 82 6.69 -7.45 -11.09
CA ALA A 82 7.07 -7.61 -12.49
C ALA A 82 8.59 -7.63 -12.70
N GLY A 83 9.32 -8.31 -11.80
CA GLY A 83 10.77 -8.44 -11.88
C GLY A 83 11.56 -7.20 -11.50
N ARG A 84 10.90 -6.17 -11.00
CA ARG A 84 11.54 -4.91 -10.61
C ARG A 84 11.47 -4.73 -9.10
N THR A 85 12.54 -4.20 -8.54
CA THR A 85 12.60 -3.82 -7.12
C THR A 85 12.71 -2.29 -7.05
N MET A 86 11.90 -1.68 -6.21
CA MET A 86 11.93 -0.23 -6.08
C MET A 86 11.70 0.21 -4.63
N PRO A 87 12.31 1.31 -4.21
CA PRO A 87 12.09 1.84 -2.87
C PRO A 87 10.70 2.49 -2.78
N VAL A 88 10.10 2.34 -1.60
CA VAL A 88 8.80 2.97 -1.31
C VAL A 88 8.85 3.58 0.08
N ARG A 89 7.91 4.47 0.32
CA ARG A 89 7.65 5.02 1.64
C ARG A 89 6.22 4.68 2.03
N ALA A 90 6.03 4.23 3.26
CA ALA A 90 4.71 3.91 3.78
C ALA A 90 4.10 5.15 4.43
N VAL A 91 2.84 5.42 4.11
CA VAL A 91 2.07 6.53 4.68
C VAL A 91 0.78 5.97 5.26
N ARG A 92 0.55 6.20 6.54
CA ARG A 92 -0.66 5.73 7.19
C ARG A 92 -1.88 6.42 6.61
N THR A 93 -2.90 5.66 6.24
CA THR A 93 -4.15 6.19 5.71
C THR A 93 -5.12 6.42 6.86
N ARG A 94 -5.53 7.66 7.05
CA ARG A 94 -6.46 8.04 8.14
C ARG A 94 -7.85 8.42 7.62
N SER A 95 -7.98 8.76 6.35
CA SER A 95 -9.25 9.19 5.75
C SER A 95 -10.24 8.04 5.69
N GLU A 96 -11.42 8.23 6.29
CA GLU A 96 -12.49 7.24 6.21
C GLU A 96 -12.99 7.07 4.79
N ARG A 97 -13.03 8.16 4.00
CA ARG A 97 -13.43 8.08 2.60
C ARG A 97 -12.49 7.18 1.80
N LEU A 98 -11.18 7.34 2.02
CA LEU A 98 -10.19 6.48 1.36
C LEU A 98 -10.29 5.04 1.84
N LYS A 99 -10.49 4.84 3.14
CA LYS A 99 -10.64 3.47 3.67
C LYS A 99 -11.86 2.78 3.08
N ARG A 100 -12.96 3.48 2.88
CA ARG A 100 -14.15 2.90 2.22
C ARG A 100 -13.87 2.56 0.76
N ALA A 101 -13.13 3.40 0.06
CA ALA A 101 -12.73 3.10 -1.32
C ALA A 101 -11.83 1.87 -1.39
N VAL A 102 -10.92 1.74 -0.42
CA VAL A 102 -10.04 0.56 -0.30
C VAL A 102 -10.86 -0.69 0.02
N ASP A 103 -11.88 -0.58 0.91
CA ASP A 103 -12.80 -1.69 1.18
C ASP A 103 -13.42 -2.22 -0.11
N ARG A 104 -13.95 -1.32 -0.93
CA ARG A 104 -14.57 -1.70 -2.21
C ARG A 104 -13.55 -2.32 -3.16
N ALA A 105 -12.36 -1.74 -3.23
CA ALA A 105 -11.31 -2.22 -4.12
C ALA A 105 -10.90 -3.66 -3.78
N TYR A 106 -10.79 -3.98 -2.50
CA TYR A 106 -10.48 -5.35 -2.07
C TYR A 106 -11.59 -6.33 -2.48
N LEU A 107 -12.85 -5.93 -2.32
CA LEU A 107 -13.97 -6.80 -2.72
C LEU A 107 -14.05 -6.95 -4.24
N GLU A 108 -13.77 -5.90 -4.99
CA GLU A 108 -13.76 -5.98 -6.45
C GLU A 108 -12.66 -6.91 -6.98
N LYS A 109 -11.47 -6.80 -6.39
CA LYS A 109 -10.31 -7.54 -6.88
C LYS A 109 -10.26 -8.98 -6.35
N TYR A 110 -10.61 -9.18 -5.08
CA TYR A 110 -10.42 -10.47 -4.39
C TYR A 110 -11.73 -11.08 -3.90
N GLY A 111 -12.84 -10.43 -4.13
CA GLY A 111 -14.14 -10.79 -3.54
C GLY A 111 -14.86 -11.95 -4.21
N LYS A 112 -14.19 -12.74 -5.04
CA LYS A 112 -14.80 -13.86 -5.76
C LYS A 112 -14.19 -15.18 -5.33
N GLY A 113 -15.01 -16.24 -5.31
CA GLY A 113 -14.54 -17.58 -5.01
C GLY A 113 -13.97 -17.71 -3.60
N ALA A 114 -12.96 -18.55 -3.47
CA ALA A 114 -12.40 -18.90 -2.17
C ALA A 114 -11.71 -17.72 -1.45
N SER A 115 -11.28 -16.70 -2.19
CA SER A 115 -10.60 -15.56 -1.58
C SER A 115 -11.55 -14.55 -0.94
N ARG A 116 -12.87 -14.65 -1.21
CA ARG A 116 -13.84 -13.66 -0.73
C ARG A 116 -13.82 -13.46 0.79
N ARG A 117 -13.74 -14.55 1.55
CA ARG A 117 -13.75 -14.44 3.01
C ARG A 117 -12.53 -13.68 3.54
N TYR A 118 -11.38 -13.81 2.87
CA TYR A 118 -10.18 -13.09 3.26
C TYR A 118 -10.29 -11.59 2.93
N ALA A 119 -10.94 -11.27 1.81
CA ALA A 119 -11.22 -9.88 1.47
C ALA A 119 -12.16 -9.24 2.50
N LEU A 120 -13.19 -9.99 2.95
CA LEU A 120 -14.08 -9.51 3.99
C LEU A 120 -13.33 -9.32 5.32
N ASP A 121 -12.40 -10.21 5.66
CA ASP A 121 -11.59 -10.07 6.87
C ASP A 121 -10.73 -8.80 6.83
N LEU A 122 -10.15 -8.48 5.68
CA LEU A 122 -9.35 -7.26 5.54
C LEU A 122 -10.19 -5.98 5.66
N ASN A 123 -11.50 -6.09 5.52
CA ASN A 123 -12.42 -4.96 5.69
C ASN A 123 -12.95 -4.84 7.14
N GLN A 124 -12.56 -5.73 8.03
CA GLN A 124 -12.93 -5.64 9.45
C GLN A 124 -12.12 -4.54 10.14
N PRO A 125 -12.65 -3.94 11.21
CA PRO A 125 -12.04 -2.76 11.83
C PRO A 125 -10.55 -2.90 12.15
N ALA A 126 -10.14 -4.05 12.67
CA ALA A 126 -8.74 -4.26 13.06
C ALA A 126 -7.78 -4.21 11.86
N CYS A 127 -8.17 -4.85 10.74
CA CYS A 127 -7.36 -4.83 9.53
C CYS A 127 -7.48 -3.48 8.80
N ARG A 128 -8.66 -2.88 8.83
CA ARG A 128 -8.89 -1.54 8.26
C ARG A 128 -7.98 -0.49 8.90
N ALA A 129 -7.72 -0.62 10.19
CA ALA A 129 -6.83 0.30 10.89
C ALA A 129 -5.38 0.24 10.38
N THR A 130 -5.00 -0.83 9.69
CA THR A 130 -3.66 -0.99 9.14
C THR A 130 -3.51 -0.42 7.72
N THR A 131 -4.55 0.21 7.17
CA THR A 131 -4.50 0.73 5.80
C THR A 131 -3.30 1.65 5.61
N THR A 132 -2.45 1.29 4.66
CA THR A 132 -1.18 1.97 4.39
C THR A 132 -1.09 2.28 2.91
N GLU A 133 -0.74 3.51 2.58
CA GLU A 133 -0.44 3.90 1.21
C GLU A 133 1.05 3.76 0.96
N LEU A 134 1.42 3.19 -0.19
CA LEU A 134 2.81 3.09 -0.61
C LEU A 134 3.07 4.14 -1.68
N VAL A 135 4.03 5.02 -1.41
CA VAL A 135 4.39 6.10 -2.34
C VAL A 135 5.85 5.93 -2.77
N ALA A 136 6.22 6.58 -3.88
CA ALA A 136 7.59 6.54 -4.35
C ALA A 136 8.50 7.22 -3.33
N SER A 137 9.63 6.59 -3.09
CA SER A 137 10.61 7.11 -2.13
C SER A 137 11.64 7.97 -2.82
#